data_fe44b6c31274e549fdf7652f5230eebc
#
_entry.id   fe44b6c31274e549fdf7652f5230eebc
#
_cell.length_a   1.000
_cell.length_b   1.000
_cell.length_c   1.000
_cell.angle_alpha   90.00
_cell.angle_beta   90.00
_cell.angle_gamma   90.00
#
_symmetry.space_group_name_H-M   'P 1'
#
loop_
_entity.id
_entity.type
_entity.pdbx_description
1 polymer ?
#
loop_
_entity_poly.entity_id
_entity_poly.type
_entity_poly.pdbx_seq_one_letter_code
_entity_poly.pdbx_strand_id
1 'polypeptide(L)'
;MQFAIKNRFTGAIQFECELTAEIAGQSYGLQLGFAVNKAFEADANLAGANLAGANLADAYLAGANLAGANLAGANLADAYLADAYLAGANLADANLADAYLADAYLARANLVGAYLAGANGKKLVLVGNRPVLQIGALGSRRAQLSAYLTDDGVYVRTGCFFGPLEGFRAAVRETHGAIGLHAEEYGAAIVMIEHHARLWTPAKVASEAA
;
A
#
# COMPACT_ATOMS: atom_id res chain seq x y z
N MET A 1 26.57 1.59 17.81
CA MET A 1 26.12 0.16 17.79
C MET A 1 25.82 -0.20 16.34
N GLN A 2 26.42 -1.28 15.81
CA GLN A 2 26.14 -1.74 14.44
C GLN A 2 24.75 -2.38 14.37
N PHE A 3 24.01 -2.07 13.31
CA PHE A 3 22.68 -2.59 13.02
C PHE A 3 22.63 -3.07 11.57
N ALA A 4 22.09 -4.28 11.33
CA ALA A 4 22.09 -4.89 10.02
C ALA A 4 20.66 -5.19 9.53
N ILE A 5 20.36 -4.81 8.30
CA ILE A 5 19.18 -5.26 7.56
C ILE A 5 19.57 -6.53 6.80
N LYS A 6 18.80 -7.59 7.02
CA LYS A 6 19.06 -8.91 6.42
C LYS A 6 17.99 -9.29 5.41
N ASN A 7 18.38 -10.04 4.41
CA ASN A 7 17.44 -10.68 3.49
C ASN A 7 16.65 -11.78 4.22
N ARG A 8 15.32 -11.78 4.07
CA ARG A 8 14.42 -12.71 4.78
C ARG A 8 14.54 -14.17 4.32
N PHE A 9 15.05 -14.39 3.09
CA PHE A 9 15.15 -15.72 2.51
C PHE A 9 16.54 -16.34 2.70
N THR A 10 17.58 -15.53 2.59
CA THR A 10 18.97 -16.01 2.60
C THR A 10 19.68 -15.75 3.93
N GLY A 11 19.17 -14.82 4.76
CA GLY A 11 19.85 -14.34 5.96
C GLY A 11 21.05 -13.43 5.68
N ALA A 12 21.42 -13.21 4.40
CA ALA A 12 22.55 -12.37 4.04
C ALA A 12 22.27 -10.90 4.43
N ILE A 13 23.31 -10.23 4.89
CA ILE A 13 23.27 -8.80 5.17
C ILE A 13 23.14 -8.03 3.86
N GLN A 14 22.12 -7.16 3.77
CA GLN A 14 21.89 -6.27 2.63
C GLN A 14 22.37 -4.86 2.89
N PHE A 15 22.31 -4.43 4.13
CA PHE A 15 22.78 -3.12 4.56
C PHE A 15 23.20 -3.13 6.03
N GLU A 16 24.21 -2.36 6.37
CA GLU A 16 24.65 -2.12 7.74
C GLU A 16 24.86 -0.63 7.97
N CYS A 17 24.48 -0.17 9.15
CA CYS A 17 24.76 1.19 9.59
C CYS A 17 25.10 1.23 11.07
N GLU A 18 25.70 2.32 11.48
CA GLU A 18 25.90 2.62 12.90
C GLU A 18 24.70 3.41 13.44
N LEU A 19 24.03 2.90 14.47
CA LEU A 19 22.97 3.63 15.16
C LEU A 19 23.58 4.75 16.02
N THR A 20 22.92 5.91 16.03
CA THR A 20 23.24 6.96 16.98
C THR A 20 22.96 6.48 18.42
N ALA A 21 23.55 7.11 19.42
CA ALA A 21 23.32 6.75 20.83
C ALA A 21 21.83 6.88 21.21
N GLU A 22 21.14 7.85 20.64
CA GLU A 22 19.71 8.09 20.84
C GLU A 22 18.86 6.93 20.27
N ILE A 23 19.12 6.50 19.03
CA ILE A 23 18.38 5.43 18.36
C ILE A 23 18.72 4.07 18.95
N ALA A 24 19.95 3.84 19.39
CA ALA A 24 20.38 2.57 19.98
C ALA A 24 19.61 2.19 21.26
N GLY A 25 19.05 3.17 21.96
CA GLY A 25 18.19 2.97 23.14
C GLY A 25 16.70 2.80 22.84
N GLN A 26 16.28 2.91 21.57
CA GLN A 26 14.88 2.85 21.16
C GLN A 26 14.41 1.41 20.88
N SER A 27 13.10 1.26 20.62
CA SER A 27 12.51 -0.03 20.22
C SER A 27 13.15 -0.56 18.92
N TYR A 28 13.10 -1.87 18.73
CA TYR A 28 13.61 -2.51 17.50
C TYR A 28 13.00 -1.91 16.22
N GLY A 29 11.68 -1.62 16.22
CA GLY A 29 11.00 -1.00 15.08
C GLY A 29 11.56 0.38 14.72
N LEU A 30 11.91 1.20 15.71
CA LEU A 30 12.55 2.51 15.47
C LEU A 30 13.99 2.37 14.99
N GLN A 31 14.76 1.45 15.57
CA GLN A 31 16.12 1.14 15.11
C GLN A 31 16.12 0.67 13.65
N LEU A 32 15.18 -0.23 13.31
CA LEU A 32 15.03 -0.75 11.96
C LEU A 32 14.57 0.34 10.98
N GLY A 33 13.61 1.19 11.37
CA GLY A 33 13.16 2.33 10.58
C GLY A 33 14.31 3.30 10.27
N PHE A 34 15.13 3.61 11.27
CA PHE A 34 16.34 4.42 11.06
C PHE A 34 17.30 3.78 10.05
N ALA A 35 17.55 2.47 10.19
CA ALA A 35 18.43 1.74 9.29
C ALA A 35 17.88 1.70 7.84
N VAL A 36 16.56 1.58 7.66
CA VAL A 36 15.91 1.64 6.34
C VAL A 36 16.09 2.99 5.69
N ASN A 37 15.91 4.10 6.44
CA ASN A 37 16.14 5.44 5.91
C ASN A 37 17.60 5.63 5.49
N LYS A 38 18.56 5.13 6.28
CA LYS A 38 19.98 5.14 5.91
C LYS A 38 20.31 4.28 4.70
N ALA A 39 19.65 3.13 4.57
CA ALA A 39 19.78 2.27 3.40
C ALA A 39 19.24 2.97 2.14
N PHE A 40 18.11 3.64 2.25
CA PHE A 40 17.51 4.40 1.16
C PHE A 40 18.40 5.58 0.73
N GLU A 41 18.94 6.36 1.69
CA GLU A 41 19.91 7.43 1.43
C GLU A 41 21.17 6.93 0.69
N ALA A 42 21.53 5.66 0.87
CA ALA A 42 22.66 4.99 0.25
C ALA A 42 22.30 4.22 -1.04
N ASP A 43 21.11 4.40 -1.59
CA ASP A 43 20.57 3.66 -2.75
C ASP A 43 20.67 2.13 -2.61
N ALA A 44 20.60 1.61 -1.38
CA ALA A 44 20.71 0.19 -1.12
C ALA A 44 19.48 -0.58 -1.65
N ASN A 45 19.73 -1.74 -2.24
CA ASN A 45 18.67 -2.64 -2.69
C ASN A 45 18.10 -3.42 -1.49
N LEU A 46 16.87 -3.12 -1.13
CA LEU A 46 16.13 -3.77 -0.03
C LEU A 46 15.18 -4.87 -0.50
N ALA A 47 15.31 -5.35 -1.74
CA ALA A 47 14.51 -6.46 -2.23
C ALA A 47 14.71 -7.72 -1.36
N GLY A 48 13.60 -8.29 -0.86
CA GLY A 48 13.62 -9.42 0.06
C GLY A 48 14.12 -9.09 1.48
N ALA A 49 14.27 -7.82 1.85
CA ALA A 49 14.68 -7.42 3.19
C ALA A 49 13.65 -7.85 4.26
N ASN A 50 14.14 -8.17 5.45
CA ASN A 50 13.28 -8.40 6.60
C ASN A 50 13.08 -7.09 7.38
N LEU A 51 11.94 -6.47 7.16
CA LEU A 51 11.53 -5.17 7.71
C LEU A 51 10.27 -5.29 8.58
N ALA A 52 9.98 -6.49 9.08
CA ALA A 52 8.79 -6.74 9.88
C ALA A 52 8.79 -5.86 11.16
N GLY A 53 7.67 -5.18 11.40
CA GLY A 53 7.50 -4.28 12.54
C GLY A 53 8.33 -2.99 12.49
N ALA A 54 8.96 -2.66 11.35
CA ALA A 54 9.69 -1.40 11.20
C ALA A 54 8.77 -0.20 11.44
N ASN A 55 9.27 0.82 12.13
CA ASN A 55 8.61 2.12 12.16
C ASN A 55 9.12 2.98 11.01
N LEU A 56 8.30 3.09 9.98
CA LEU A 56 8.54 3.84 8.74
C LEU A 56 7.50 4.95 8.55
N ALA A 57 6.88 5.41 9.66
CA ALA A 57 5.98 6.55 9.60
C ALA A 57 6.70 7.76 9.02
N ASP A 58 6.02 8.51 8.14
CA ASP A 58 6.55 9.67 7.42
C ASP A 58 7.81 9.38 6.55
N ALA A 59 8.22 8.12 6.38
CA ALA A 59 9.43 7.79 5.64
C ALA A 59 9.30 8.15 4.15
N TYR A 60 10.36 8.74 3.59
CA TYR A 60 10.46 8.99 2.15
C TYR A 60 11.08 7.78 1.45
N LEU A 61 10.23 6.96 0.82
CA LEU A 61 10.60 5.69 0.16
C LEU A 61 10.17 5.68 -1.31
N ALA A 62 10.05 6.86 -1.94
CA ALA A 62 9.67 6.96 -3.34
C ALA A 62 10.68 6.24 -4.24
N GLY A 63 10.19 5.36 -5.12
CA GLY A 63 11.02 4.55 -5.99
C GLY A 63 11.83 3.44 -5.31
N ALA A 64 11.71 3.25 -3.99
CA ALA A 64 12.46 2.23 -3.26
C ALA A 64 12.24 0.82 -3.82
N ASN A 65 13.29 0.02 -3.93
CA ASN A 65 13.16 -1.39 -4.28
C ASN A 65 12.93 -2.24 -3.02
N LEU A 66 11.66 -2.56 -2.78
CA LEU A 66 11.17 -3.38 -1.67
C LEU A 66 10.51 -4.68 -2.18
N ALA A 67 10.82 -5.09 -3.42
CA ALA A 67 10.24 -6.30 -4.01
C ALA A 67 10.52 -7.53 -3.13
N GLY A 68 9.47 -8.26 -2.78
CA GLY A 68 9.56 -9.43 -1.91
C GLY A 68 9.99 -9.14 -0.47
N ALA A 69 10.09 -7.89 -0.02
CA ALA A 69 10.42 -7.56 1.37
C ALA A 69 9.33 -8.03 2.35
N ASN A 70 9.71 -8.28 3.59
CA ASN A 70 8.78 -8.54 4.67
C ASN A 70 8.53 -7.25 5.46
N LEU A 71 7.37 -6.66 5.29
CA LEU A 71 6.89 -5.45 5.96
C LEU A 71 5.67 -5.76 6.87
N ALA A 72 5.52 -7.04 7.28
CA ALA A 72 4.40 -7.43 8.12
C ALA A 72 4.38 -6.63 9.43
N GLY A 73 3.23 -6.04 9.75
CA GLY A 73 3.05 -5.19 10.92
C GLY A 73 3.87 -3.89 10.94
N ALA A 74 4.50 -3.51 9.81
CA ALA A 74 5.24 -2.25 9.76
C ALA A 74 4.29 -1.04 9.86
N ASN A 75 4.75 0.01 10.52
CA ASN A 75 4.07 1.29 10.51
C ASN A 75 4.58 2.14 9.34
N LEU A 76 3.75 2.31 8.33
CA LEU A 76 3.97 3.09 7.11
C LEU A 76 2.99 4.27 7.02
N ALA A 77 2.44 4.71 8.18
CA ALA A 77 1.54 5.88 8.19
C ALA A 77 2.25 7.10 7.60
N ASP A 78 1.54 7.85 6.74
CA ASP A 78 2.04 9.03 6.05
C ASP A 78 3.32 8.80 5.19
N ALA A 79 3.75 7.54 5.00
CA ALA A 79 4.94 7.24 4.21
C ALA A 79 4.74 7.59 2.74
N TYR A 80 5.78 8.13 2.12
CA TYR A 80 5.81 8.47 0.69
C TYR A 80 6.38 7.29 -0.12
N LEU A 81 5.50 6.50 -0.72
CA LEU A 81 5.80 5.26 -1.45
C LEU A 81 5.50 5.38 -2.95
N ALA A 82 5.45 6.61 -3.49
CA ALA A 82 5.25 6.79 -4.93
C ALA A 82 6.30 6.01 -5.74
N ASP A 83 5.87 5.33 -6.81
CA ASP A 83 6.74 4.53 -7.69
C ASP A 83 7.52 3.39 -6.98
N ALA A 84 7.26 3.09 -5.71
CA ALA A 84 7.98 2.03 -4.99
C ALA A 84 7.67 0.64 -5.57
N TYR A 85 8.71 -0.20 -5.68
CA TYR A 85 8.60 -1.59 -6.12
C TYR A 85 8.27 -2.49 -4.94
N LEU A 86 7.00 -2.83 -4.76
CA LEU A 86 6.47 -3.68 -3.68
C LEU A 86 5.97 -5.03 -4.19
N ALA A 87 6.36 -5.44 -5.41
CA ALA A 87 5.92 -6.71 -5.97
C ALA A 87 6.28 -7.90 -5.07
N GLY A 88 5.28 -8.70 -4.68
CA GLY A 88 5.46 -9.85 -3.80
C GLY A 88 5.87 -9.52 -2.36
N ALA A 89 5.87 -8.25 -1.95
CA ALA A 89 6.12 -7.86 -0.57
C ALA A 89 5.03 -8.38 0.36
N ASN A 90 5.41 -8.69 1.60
CA ASN A 90 4.46 -9.03 2.66
C ASN A 90 4.15 -7.79 3.49
N LEU A 91 2.97 -7.22 3.32
CA LEU A 91 2.43 -6.06 4.03
C LEU A 91 1.27 -6.46 4.96
N ALA A 92 1.19 -7.75 5.34
CA ALA A 92 0.13 -8.20 6.24
C ALA A 92 0.13 -7.37 7.53
N ASP A 93 -1.07 -6.92 7.93
CA ASP A 93 -1.29 -6.11 9.13
C ASP A 93 -0.52 -4.77 9.18
N ALA A 94 0.07 -4.32 8.07
CA ALA A 94 0.79 -3.05 8.01
C ALA A 94 -0.17 -1.85 8.14
N ASN A 95 0.29 -0.81 8.81
CA ASN A 95 -0.39 0.48 8.83
C ASN A 95 0.00 1.30 7.60
N LEU A 96 -0.93 1.52 6.70
CA LEU A 96 -0.79 2.34 5.49
C LEU A 96 -1.70 3.58 5.55
N ALA A 97 -2.08 4.03 6.76
CA ALA A 97 -2.90 5.21 6.92
C ALA A 97 -2.20 6.42 6.25
N ASP A 98 -2.93 7.12 5.40
CA ASP A 98 -2.47 8.28 4.64
C ASP A 98 -1.18 8.10 3.82
N ALA A 99 -0.69 6.86 3.67
CA ALA A 99 0.47 6.55 2.83
C ALA A 99 0.20 6.91 1.36
N TYR A 100 1.18 7.55 0.72
CA TYR A 100 1.12 7.95 -0.68
C TYR A 100 1.68 6.83 -1.58
N LEU A 101 0.78 6.04 -2.17
CA LEU A 101 1.08 4.86 -2.99
C LEU A 101 0.87 5.11 -4.50
N ALA A 102 0.94 6.37 -4.97
CA ALA A 102 0.76 6.65 -6.39
C ALA A 102 1.82 5.88 -7.21
N ASP A 103 1.35 5.18 -8.24
CA ASP A 103 2.17 4.38 -9.16
C ASP A 103 3.06 3.31 -8.48
N ALA A 104 2.85 3.01 -7.19
CA ALA A 104 3.53 1.92 -6.51
C ALA A 104 3.15 0.57 -7.10
N TYR A 105 4.14 -0.31 -7.29
CA TYR A 105 3.97 -1.61 -7.93
C TYR A 105 3.66 -2.69 -6.89
N LEU A 106 2.37 -3.00 -6.71
CA LEU A 106 1.86 -3.92 -5.66
C LEU A 106 1.53 -5.33 -6.19
N ALA A 107 2.01 -5.70 -7.39
CA ALA A 107 1.72 -7.00 -7.97
C ALA A 107 2.09 -8.15 -7.01
N ARG A 108 1.13 -9.01 -6.67
CA ARG A 108 1.30 -10.13 -5.73
C ARG A 108 1.71 -9.74 -4.30
N ALA A 109 1.63 -8.48 -3.90
CA ALA A 109 1.83 -8.10 -2.51
C ALA A 109 0.74 -8.70 -1.62
N ASN A 110 1.14 -9.19 -0.45
CA ASN A 110 0.19 -9.62 0.57
C ASN A 110 -0.19 -8.43 1.45
N LEU A 111 -1.44 -7.99 1.37
CA LEU A 111 -1.98 -6.85 2.11
C LEU A 111 -3.13 -7.27 3.06
N VAL A 112 -3.22 -8.55 3.40
CA VAL A 112 -4.26 -9.06 4.31
C VAL A 112 -4.10 -8.38 5.68
N GLY A 113 -5.19 -7.81 6.20
CA GLY A 113 -5.18 -7.10 7.48
C GLY A 113 -4.50 -5.71 7.46
N ALA A 114 -3.77 -5.34 6.41
CA ALA A 114 -3.26 -3.98 6.26
C ALA A 114 -4.42 -2.99 6.24
N TYR A 115 -4.18 -1.77 6.70
CA TYR A 115 -5.25 -0.79 6.72
C TYR A 115 -4.84 0.57 6.15
N LEU A 116 -5.83 1.26 5.58
CA LEU A 116 -5.76 2.61 5.03
C LEU A 116 -6.54 3.55 5.94
N ALA A 117 -6.24 4.85 5.90
CA ALA A 117 -7.14 5.86 6.42
C ALA A 117 -8.18 6.22 5.35
N GLY A 118 -9.46 6.12 5.71
CA GLY A 118 -10.55 6.65 4.91
C GLY A 118 -10.83 8.11 5.25
N ALA A 119 -11.85 8.69 4.60
CA ALA A 119 -12.33 10.02 4.94
C ALA A 119 -12.63 10.11 6.45
N ASN A 120 -12.27 11.24 7.07
CA ASN A 120 -12.42 11.49 8.51
C ASN A 120 -11.61 10.56 9.43
N GLY A 121 -10.49 10.00 8.93
CA GLY A 121 -9.62 9.12 9.73
C GLY A 121 -10.21 7.74 10.03
N LYS A 122 -11.29 7.33 9.35
CA LYS A 122 -11.84 5.99 9.51
C LYS A 122 -10.82 4.94 9.08
N LYS A 123 -10.55 3.97 9.94
CA LYS A 123 -9.72 2.82 9.61
C LYS A 123 -10.44 1.92 8.61
N LEU A 124 -9.81 1.63 7.46
CA LEU A 124 -10.30 0.74 6.40
C LEU A 124 -9.38 -0.46 6.32
N VAL A 125 -9.83 -1.61 6.82
CA VAL A 125 -9.03 -2.85 6.81
C VAL A 125 -9.17 -3.56 5.47
N LEU A 126 -8.05 -3.88 4.82
CA LEU A 126 -8.03 -4.60 3.55
C LEU A 126 -8.43 -6.06 3.76
N VAL A 127 -9.38 -6.55 2.96
CA VAL A 127 -9.97 -7.89 3.10
C VAL A 127 -9.82 -8.72 1.83
N GLY A 128 -9.78 -10.04 1.98
CA GLY A 128 -9.66 -10.97 0.87
C GLY A 128 -8.21 -11.25 0.45
N ASN A 129 -8.06 -12.23 -0.44
CA ASN A 129 -6.74 -12.70 -0.88
C ASN A 129 -6.08 -11.79 -1.93
N ARG A 130 -6.84 -10.91 -2.55
CA ARG A 130 -6.41 -9.93 -3.55
C ARG A 130 -7.10 -8.60 -3.29
N PRO A 131 -6.78 -7.91 -2.19
CA PRO A 131 -7.52 -6.72 -1.78
C PRO A 131 -7.26 -5.50 -2.65
N VAL A 132 -6.26 -5.54 -3.53
CA VAL A 132 -5.91 -4.41 -4.40
C VAL A 132 -5.98 -4.83 -5.86
N LEU A 133 -6.69 -4.03 -6.66
CA LEU A 133 -6.69 -4.08 -8.12
C LEU A 133 -6.08 -2.77 -8.64
N GLN A 134 -4.99 -2.89 -9.38
CA GLN A 134 -4.37 -1.77 -10.07
C GLN A 134 -4.70 -1.84 -11.56
N ILE A 135 -5.21 -0.74 -12.10
CA ILE A 135 -5.50 -0.56 -13.51
C ILE A 135 -4.54 0.51 -14.03
N GLY A 136 -3.97 0.30 -15.20
CA GLY A 136 -3.02 1.23 -15.80
C GLY A 136 -3.55 2.65 -15.95
N ALA A 137 -2.75 3.54 -16.47
CA ALA A 137 -3.07 4.95 -16.61
C ALA A 137 -4.37 5.17 -17.41
N LEU A 138 -5.35 5.82 -16.81
CA LEU A 138 -6.68 6.08 -17.35
C LEU A 138 -7.02 7.56 -17.33
N GLY A 139 -7.98 7.91 -18.19
CA GLY A 139 -8.63 9.21 -18.21
C GLY A 139 -7.73 10.35 -18.66
N SER A 140 -8.21 11.57 -18.48
CA SER A 140 -7.54 12.79 -18.93
C SER A 140 -6.19 13.05 -18.28
N ARG A 141 -5.97 12.54 -17.06
CA ARG A 141 -4.73 12.72 -16.29
C ARG A 141 -3.73 11.58 -16.48
N ARG A 142 -4.12 10.51 -17.18
CA ARG A 142 -3.32 9.28 -17.32
C ARG A 142 -2.76 8.75 -15.99
N ALA A 143 -3.56 8.90 -14.93
CA ALA A 143 -3.18 8.43 -13.59
C ALA A 143 -3.54 6.96 -13.40
N GLN A 144 -2.71 6.24 -12.65
CA GLN A 144 -3.05 4.89 -12.22
C GLN A 144 -4.31 4.93 -11.37
N LEU A 145 -5.20 3.96 -11.57
CA LEU A 145 -6.36 3.73 -10.73
C LEU A 145 -6.12 2.50 -9.88
N SER A 146 -6.26 2.65 -8.57
CA SER A 146 -6.18 1.55 -7.61
C SER A 146 -7.51 1.39 -6.90
N ALA A 147 -8.06 0.18 -6.90
CA ALA A 147 -9.22 -0.18 -6.11
C ALA A 147 -8.81 -1.06 -4.94
N TYR A 148 -9.38 -0.79 -3.77
CA TYR A 148 -9.11 -1.44 -2.50
C TYR A 148 -10.37 -2.11 -1.98
N LEU A 149 -10.31 -3.42 -1.75
CA LEU A 149 -11.39 -4.16 -1.08
C LEU A 149 -11.20 -4.03 0.43
N THR A 150 -12.15 -3.40 1.09
CA THR A 150 -12.07 -3.16 2.54
C THR A 150 -13.26 -3.75 3.28
N ASP A 151 -13.17 -3.81 4.58
CA ASP A 151 -14.27 -4.20 5.49
C ASP A 151 -15.48 -3.27 5.40
N ASP A 152 -15.30 -2.05 4.88
CA ASP A 152 -16.36 -1.06 4.66
C ASP A 152 -16.85 -0.99 3.20
N GLY A 153 -16.32 -1.81 2.31
CA GLY A 153 -16.66 -1.83 0.89
C GLY A 153 -15.47 -1.56 -0.02
N VAL A 154 -15.76 -1.12 -1.25
CA VAL A 154 -14.73 -0.84 -2.24
C VAL A 154 -14.36 0.63 -2.24
N TYR A 155 -13.09 0.93 -2.08
CA TYR A 155 -12.52 2.27 -2.16
C TYR A 155 -11.66 2.39 -3.40
N VAL A 156 -11.63 3.58 -3.99
CA VAL A 156 -10.87 3.87 -5.22
C VAL A 156 -9.95 5.05 -4.99
N ARG A 157 -8.71 4.92 -5.47
CA ARG A 157 -7.73 6.01 -5.54
C ARG A 157 -7.32 6.23 -6.99
N THR A 158 -7.35 7.47 -7.45
CA THR A 158 -6.78 7.89 -8.74
C THR A 158 -6.51 9.39 -8.72
N GLY A 159 -5.29 9.80 -9.03
CA GLY A 159 -4.91 11.21 -8.92
C GLY A 159 -5.21 11.77 -7.53
N CYS A 160 -6.03 12.82 -7.46
CA CYS A 160 -6.42 13.47 -6.20
C CYS A 160 -7.65 12.84 -5.53
N PHE A 161 -8.30 11.86 -6.17
CA PHE A 161 -9.50 11.22 -5.63
C PHE A 161 -9.11 10.05 -4.73
N PHE A 162 -9.68 10.00 -3.52
CA PHE A 162 -9.73 8.82 -2.68
C PHE A 162 -11.09 8.76 -1.98
N GLY A 163 -11.84 7.68 -2.19
CA GLY A 163 -13.18 7.53 -1.63
C GLY A 163 -13.87 6.23 -2.03
N PRO A 164 -15.09 6.00 -1.54
CA PRO A 164 -15.87 4.82 -1.89
C PRO A 164 -16.21 4.80 -3.39
N LEU A 165 -16.40 3.61 -3.95
CA LEU A 165 -16.69 3.40 -5.38
C LEU A 165 -17.88 4.23 -5.87
N GLU A 166 -18.94 4.36 -5.06
CA GLU A 166 -20.10 5.19 -5.44
C GLU A 166 -19.76 6.67 -5.52
N GLY A 167 -18.92 7.18 -4.62
CA GLY A 167 -18.40 8.54 -4.70
C GLY A 167 -17.55 8.76 -5.95
N PHE A 168 -16.75 7.74 -6.34
CA PHE A 168 -15.98 7.78 -7.58
C PHE A 168 -16.89 7.84 -8.80
N ARG A 169 -17.98 7.05 -8.85
CA ARG A 169 -18.99 7.13 -9.94
C ARG A 169 -19.57 8.53 -10.07
N ALA A 170 -19.93 9.14 -8.95
CA ALA A 170 -20.47 10.49 -8.94
C ALA A 170 -19.45 11.51 -9.46
N ALA A 171 -18.22 11.46 -9.01
CA ALA A 171 -17.13 12.34 -9.44
C ALA A 171 -16.83 12.20 -10.96
N VAL A 172 -16.84 10.97 -11.49
CA VAL A 172 -16.68 10.74 -12.95
C VAL A 172 -17.83 11.37 -13.74
N ARG A 173 -19.08 11.19 -13.31
CA ARG A 173 -20.24 11.80 -13.96
C ARG A 173 -20.21 13.32 -13.93
N GLU A 174 -19.83 13.89 -12.81
CA GLU A 174 -19.73 15.34 -12.63
C GLU A 174 -18.64 15.94 -13.54
N THR A 175 -17.48 15.29 -13.61
CA THR A 175 -16.31 15.81 -14.34
C THR A 175 -16.36 15.55 -15.83
N HIS A 176 -16.84 14.37 -16.25
CA HIS A 176 -16.76 13.90 -17.65
C HIS A 176 -18.12 13.67 -18.30
N GLY A 177 -19.23 13.84 -17.57
CA GLY A 177 -20.57 13.56 -18.06
C GLY A 177 -20.87 12.05 -18.15
N ALA A 178 -21.93 11.72 -18.92
CA ALA A 178 -22.37 10.35 -19.11
C ALA A 178 -21.81 9.71 -20.41
N ILE A 179 -21.29 10.50 -21.33
CA ILE A 179 -20.87 10.10 -22.69
C ILE A 179 -19.52 10.76 -23.00
N GLY A 180 -18.66 10.02 -23.68
CA GLY A 180 -17.37 10.51 -24.14
C GLY A 180 -16.22 9.60 -23.70
N LEU A 181 -15.07 9.77 -24.35
CA LEU A 181 -13.91 8.87 -24.19
C LEU A 181 -13.55 8.59 -22.74
N HIS A 182 -13.40 9.62 -21.93
CA HIS A 182 -13.01 9.43 -20.52
C HIS A 182 -14.13 8.87 -19.65
N ALA A 183 -15.40 9.19 -19.95
CA ALA A 183 -16.54 8.58 -19.28
C ALA A 183 -16.61 7.07 -19.56
N GLU A 184 -16.33 6.65 -20.78
CA GLU A 184 -16.30 5.26 -21.21
C GLU A 184 -15.11 4.50 -20.59
N GLU A 185 -13.91 5.09 -20.59
CA GLU A 185 -12.72 4.50 -19.95
C GLU A 185 -12.95 4.24 -18.45
N TYR A 186 -13.43 5.24 -17.72
CA TYR A 186 -13.73 5.08 -16.28
C TYR A 186 -14.90 4.13 -16.06
N GLY A 187 -15.91 4.13 -16.96
CA GLY A 187 -17.02 3.18 -16.93
C GLY A 187 -16.53 1.73 -17.04
N ALA A 188 -15.63 1.44 -17.97
CA ALA A 188 -15.01 0.12 -18.11
C ALA A 188 -14.20 -0.27 -16.88
N ALA A 189 -13.42 0.66 -16.32
CA ALA A 189 -12.66 0.43 -15.09
C ALA A 189 -13.59 0.11 -13.90
N ILE A 190 -14.69 0.83 -13.74
CA ILE A 190 -15.69 0.57 -12.70
C ILE A 190 -16.28 -0.84 -12.82
N VAL A 191 -16.64 -1.27 -14.02
CA VAL A 191 -17.14 -2.65 -14.26
C VAL A 191 -16.08 -3.70 -13.87
N MET A 192 -14.81 -3.46 -14.20
CA MET A 192 -13.71 -4.33 -13.82
C MET A 192 -13.53 -4.40 -12.30
N ILE A 193 -13.61 -3.25 -11.61
CA ILE A 193 -13.53 -3.16 -10.14
C ILE A 193 -14.66 -3.95 -9.49
N GLU A 194 -15.90 -3.80 -9.97
CA GLU A 194 -17.05 -4.55 -9.43
C GLU A 194 -16.91 -6.05 -9.63
N HIS A 195 -16.42 -6.46 -10.80
CA HIS A 195 -16.15 -7.84 -11.08
C HIS A 195 -15.07 -8.41 -10.15
N HIS A 196 -13.98 -7.69 -9.98
CA HIS A 196 -12.91 -8.03 -9.05
C HIS A 196 -13.43 -8.14 -7.62
N ALA A 197 -14.18 -7.16 -7.13
CA ALA A 197 -14.76 -7.16 -5.81
C ALA A 197 -15.65 -8.39 -5.57
N ARG A 198 -16.51 -8.74 -6.52
CA ARG A 198 -17.38 -9.91 -6.44
C ARG A 198 -16.61 -11.21 -6.31
N LEU A 199 -15.45 -11.34 -6.97
CA LEU A 199 -14.65 -12.55 -6.97
C LEU A 199 -13.77 -12.70 -5.73
N TRP A 200 -13.29 -11.58 -5.16
CA TRP A 200 -12.22 -11.59 -4.17
C TRP A 200 -12.61 -11.04 -2.80
N THR A 201 -13.81 -10.43 -2.66
CA THR A 201 -14.35 -10.12 -1.33
C THR A 201 -14.80 -11.43 -0.67
N PRO A 202 -14.32 -11.75 0.54
CA PRO A 202 -14.82 -12.90 1.28
C PRO A 202 -16.34 -12.81 1.46
N ALA A 203 -17.04 -13.93 1.29
CA ALA A 203 -18.43 -13.97 1.71
C ALA A 203 -18.50 -13.53 3.19
N LYS A 204 -19.36 -12.56 3.52
CA LYS A 204 -19.63 -12.25 4.92
C LYS A 204 -20.10 -13.55 5.56
N VAL A 205 -19.32 -14.07 6.51
CA VAL A 205 -19.77 -15.17 7.35
C VAL A 205 -21.00 -14.60 8.04
N ALA A 206 -22.15 -15.14 7.69
CA ALA A 206 -23.38 -14.82 8.39
C ALA A 206 -23.09 -15.14 9.86
N SER A 207 -22.99 -14.10 10.70
CA SER A 207 -22.93 -14.32 12.12
C SER A 207 -24.20 -15.10 12.46
N GLU A 208 -24.05 -16.36 12.82
CA GLU A 208 -25.11 -17.14 13.43
C GLU A 208 -25.59 -16.32 14.64
N ALA A 209 -26.74 -15.70 14.44
CA ALA A 209 -27.52 -15.20 15.54
C ALA A 209 -28.08 -16.43 16.24
N ALA A 210 -27.44 -16.82 17.34
CA ALA A 210 -28.01 -17.71 18.32
C ALA A 210 -28.50 -16.87 19.51
#